data_44515ef1ce0d4c1294ab46f2ee4946a3
#
_entry.id   44515ef1ce0d4c1294ab46f2ee4946a3
#
_cell.length_a   1.000
_cell.length_b   1.000
_cell.length_c   1.000
_cell.angle_alpha   90.00
_cell.angle_beta   90.00
_cell.angle_gamma   90.00
#
_symmetry.space_group_name_H-M   'P 1'
#
loop_
_entity.id
_entity.type
_entity.pdbx_description
1 polymer ?
#
loop_
_entity_poly.entity_id
_entity_poly.type
_entity_poly.pdbx_seq_one_letter_code
_entity_poly.pdbx_strand_id
1 'polypeptide(L)'
;MKKLRLIIFSLAVTLSVGASFTYGYAQFAIGMVYADQFDDWARGLKWLHRGAERGNRFSQTMIGTYYVIFDAARTQDRLYYFESDGYAEGMKWLRLAAEQDDEQAQELLTYFENNEDGFSRKSLDAANREG
;
A
#
# COMPACT_ATOMS: atom_id res chain seq x y z
N MET A 1 -2.75 -36.32 -25.71
CA MET A 1 -3.10 -36.21 -24.27
C MET A 1 -2.23 -35.21 -23.51
N LYS A 2 -0.91 -35.17 -23.66
CA LYS A 2 -0.04 -34.19 -22.99
C LYS A 2 -0.36 -32.71 -23.36
N LYS A 3 -0.59 -32.44 -24.66
CA LYS A 3 -0.97 -31.09 -25.14
C LYS A 3 -2.31 -30.61 -24.57
N LEU A 4 -3.30 -31.51 -24.48
CA LEU A 4 -4.61 -31.17 -23.91
C LEU A 4 -4.52 -30.84 -22.41
N ARG A 5 -3.72 -31.58 -21.64
CA ARG A 5 -3.47 -31.30 -20.22
C ARG A 5 -2.77 -29.94 -20.00
N LEU A 6 -1.82 -29.57 -20.86
CA LEU A 6 -1.15 -28.28 -20.85
C LEU A 6 -2.12 -27.13 -21.14
N ILE A 7 -3.03 -27.31 -22.12
CA ILE A 7 -4.03 -26.30 -22.46
C ILE A 7 -5.03 -26.11 -21.31
N ILE A 8 -5.51 -27.21 -20.71
CA ILE A 8 -6.43 -27.15 -19.57
C ILE A 8 -5.75 -26.48 -18.36
N PHE A 9 -4.49 -26.82 -18.10
CA PHE A 9 -3.72 -26.20 -17.01
C PHE A 9 -3.50 -24.70 -17.25
N SER A 10 -3.12 -24.31 -18.47
CA SER A 10 -2.97 -22.90 -18.85
C SER A 10 -4.28 -22.11 -18.72
N LEU A 11 -5.40 -22.69 -19.18
CA LEU A 11 -6.73 -22.07 -19.02
C LEU A 11 -7.14 -21.94 -17.54
N ALA A 12 -6.88 -22.94 -16.72
CA ALA A 12 -7.18 -22.90 -15.29
C ALA A 12 -6.36 -21.83 -14.57
N VAL A 13 -5.08 -21.68 -14.92
CA VAL A 13 -4.21 -20.63 -14.37
C VAL A 13 -4.68 -19.24 -14.80
N THR A 14 -5.01 -19.04 -16.09
CA THR A 14 -5.51 -17.74 -16.56
C THR A 14 -6.86 -17.36 -15.96
N LEU A 15 -7.77 -18.33 -15.79
CA LEU A 15 -9.04 -18.11 -15.12
C LEU A 15 -8.88 -17.78 -13.63
N SER A 16 -7.97 -18.45 -12.93
CA SER A 16 -7.73 -18.19 -11.51
C SER A 16 -7.08 -16.83 -11.28
N VAL A 17 -6.13 -16.41 -12.12
CA VAL A 17 -5.51 -15.07 -12.08
C VAL A 17 -6.54 -14.00 -12.41
N GLY A 18 -7.34 -14.18 -13.45
CA GLY A 18 -8.41 -13.26 -13.83
C GLY A 18 -9.47 -13.12 -12.74
N ALA A 19 -9.87 -14.22 -12.09
CA ALA A 19 -10.79 -14.19 -10.96
C ALA A 19 -10.21 -13.44 -9.77
N SER A 20 -8.95 -13.69 -9.41
CA SER A 20 -8.27 -12.99 -8.32
C SER A 20 -8.22 -11.48 -8.56
N PHE A 21 -7.91 -11.07 -9.78
CA PHE A 21 -7.88 -9.66 -10.18
C PHE A 21 -9.28 -9.01 -10.06
N THR A 22 -10.32 -9.67 -10.57
CA THR A 22 -11.71 -9.19 -10.50
C THR A 22 -12.19 -9.08 -9.04
N TYR A 23 -11.86 -10.05 -8.20
CA TYR A 23 -12.19 -10.01 -6.77
C TYR A 23 -11.48 -8.87 -6.04
N GLY A 24 -10.22 -8.59 -6.38
CA GLY A 24 -9.46 -7.48 -5.81
C GLY A 24 -10.13 -6.13 -6.10
N TYR A 25 -10.60 -5.91 -7.33
CA TYR A 25 -11.34 -4.70 -7.69
C TYR A 25 -12.69 -4.57 -6.98
N ALA A 26 -13.44 -5.66 -6.88
CA ALA A 26 -14.70 -5.65 -6.14
C ALA A 26 -14.50 -5.25 -4.67
N GLN A 27 -13.46 -5.75 -4.04
CA GLN A 27 -13.12 -5.41 -2.66
C GLN A 27 -12.67 -3.97 -2.51
N PHE A 28 -11.88 -3.44 -3.45
CA PHE A 28 -11.55 -2.03 -3.51
C PHE A 28 -12.81 -1.17 -3.59
N ALA A 29 -13.72 -1.47 -4.53
CA ALA A 29 -14.95 -0.71 -4.70
C ALA A 29 -15.83 -0.73 -3.46
N ILE A 30 -16.01 -1.90 -2.82
CA ILE A 30 -16.76 -2.03 -1.56
C ILE A 30 -16.09 -1.21 -0.45
N GLY A 31 -14.76 -1.27 -0.34
CA GLY A 31 -14.00 -0.52 0.64
C GLY A 31 -14.20 0.99 0.50
N MET A 32 -14.15 1.50 -0.74
CA MET A 32 -14.39 2.91 -1.03
C MET A 32 -15.83 3.33 -0.72
N VAL A 33 -16.83 2.50 -1.03
CA VAL A 33 -18.23 2.78 -0.68
C VAL A 33 -18.40 2.93 0.83
N TYR A 34 -17.80 2.04 1.64
CA TYR A 34 -17.87 2.18 3.10
C TYR A 34 -17.16 3.44 3.59
N ALA A 35 -16.00 3.77 3.05
CA ALA A 35 -15.26 4.95 3.44
C ALA A 35 -15.97 6.26 3.05
N ASP A 36 -16.40 6.38 1.79
CA ASP A 36 -16.89 7.64 1.24
C ASP A 36 -18.38 7.88 1.50
N GLN A 37 -19.23 6.85 1.35
CA GLN A 37 -20.68 7.03 1.43
C GLN A 37 -21.25 6.80 2.82
N PHE A 38 -20.62 5.91 3.59
CA PHE A 38 -21.09 5.58 4.94
C PHE A 38 -20.21 6.17 6.06
N ASP A 39 -19.15 6.86 5.71
CA ASP A 39 -18.14 7.40 6.66
C ASP A 39 -17.62 6.33 7.64
N ASP A 40 -17.59 5.08 7.18
CA ASP A 40 -17.16 3.92 7.96
C ASP A 40 -15.79 3.41 7.50
N TRP A 41 -14.78 4.19 7.81
CA TRP A 41 -13.39 3.85 7.49
C TRP A 41 -12.94 2.53 8.10
N ALA A 42 -13.46 2.15 9.25
CA ALA A 42 -13.08 0.89 9.89
C ALA A 42 -13.51 -0.34 9.07
N ARG A 43 -14.71 -0.31 8.48
CA ARG A 43 -15.15 -1.35 7.54
C ARG A 43 -14.49 -1.19 6.18
N GLY A 44 -14.36 0.04 5.71
CA GLY A 44 -13.66 0.34 4.44
C GLY A 44 -12.26 -0.25 4.41
N LEU A 45 -11.45 0.01 5.44
CA LEU A 45 -10.10 -0.53 5.56
C LEU A 45 -10.04 -2.05 5.54
N LYS A 46 -10.98 -2.76 6.16
CA LYS A 46 -11.03 -4.23 6.11
C LYS A 46 -11.21 -4.76 4.68
N TRP A 47 -12.02 -4.11 3.88
CA TRP A 47 -12.22 -4.47 2.47
C TRP A 47 -11.02 -4.08 1.61
N LEU A 48 -10.45 -2.91 1.83
CA LEU A 48 -9.23 -2.46 1.16
C LEU A 48 -8.05 -3.40 1.45
N HIS A 49 -7.88 -3.86 2.69
CA HIS A 49 -6.86 -4.87 3.03
C HIS A 49 -7.04 -6.17 2.24
N ARG A 50 -8.25 -6.69 2.17
CA ARG A 50 -8.53 -7.89 1.36
C ARG A 50 -8.21 -7.70 -0.12
N GLY A 51 -8.49 -6.51 -0.66
CA GLY A 51 -8.14 -6.15 -2.03
C GLY A 51 -6.61 -6.07 -2.23
N ALA A 52 -5.91 -5.44 -1.29
CA ALA A 52 -4.46 -5.28 -1.32
C ALA A 52 -3.73 -6.63 -1.22
N GLU A 53 -4.16 -7.52 -0.34
CA GLU A 53 -3.65 -8.90 -0.19
C GLU A 53 -3.85 -9.74 -1.47
N ARG A 54 -4.86 -9.43 -2.27
CA ARG A 54 -5.11 -10.04 -3.58
C ARG A 54 -4.38 -9.36 -4.74
N GLY A 55 -3.49 -8.44 -4.44
CA GLY A 55 -2.67 -7.77 -5.43
C GLY A 55 -3.33 -6.61 -6.15
N ASN A 56 -4.49 -6.11 -5.67
CA ASN A 56 -5.11 -4.94 -6.28
C ASN A 56 -4.30 -3.68 -5.95
N ARG A 57 -3.68 -3.06 -6.97
CA ARG A 57 -2.79 -1.91 -6.80
C ARG A 57 -3.47 -0.70 -6.16
N PHE A 58 -4.72 -0.43 -6.51
CA PHE A 58 -5.46 0.71 -5.92
C PHE A 58 -5.73 0.50 -4.42
N SER A 59 -6.07 -0.72 -4.02
CA SER A 59 -6.20 -1.06 -2.61
C SER A 59 -4.86 -0.93 -1.88
N GLN A 60 -3.75 -1.35 -2.52
CA GLN A 60 -2.41 -1.23 -1.95
C GLN A 60 -2.01 0.23 -1.78
N THR A 61 -2.28 1.09 -2.77
CA THR A 61 -2.04 2.53 -2.69
C THR A 61 -2.86 3.17 -1.57
N MET A 62 -4.15 2.86 -1.47
CA MET A 62 -5.04 3.39 -0.43
C MET A 62 -4.61 2.97 0.98
N ILE A 63 -4.31 1.70 1.19
CA ILE A 63 -3.82 1.17 2.47
C ILE A 63 -2.45 1.75 2.81
N GLY A 64 -1.55 1.83 1.85
CA GLY A 64 -0.23 2.42 2.03
C GLY A 64 -0.34 3.88 2.47
N THR A 65 -1.13 4.67 1.77
CA THR A 65 -1.42 6.07 2.09
C THR A 65 -2.01 6.23 3.49
N TYR A 66 -2.98 5.39 3.83
CA TYR A 66 -3.59 5.40 5.16
C TYR A 66 -2.56 5.19 6.26
N TYR A 67 -1.73 4.16 6.15
CA TYR A 67 -0.72 3.88 7.16
C TYR A 67 0.35 4.97 7.27
N VAL A 68 0.84 5.46 6.15
CA VAL A 68 1.87 6.52 6.16
C VAL A 68 1.30 7.84 6.68
N ILE A 69 0.08 8.23 6.30
CA ILE A 69 -0.45 9.55 6.67
C ILE A 69 -1.15 9.51 8.03
N PHE A 70 -2.02 8.54 8.27
CA PHE A 70 -2.90 8.55 9.44
C PHE A 70 -2.35 7.76 10.63
N ASP A 71 -1.77 6.58 10.38
CA ASP A 71 -1.30 5.73 11.48
C ASP A 71 0.07 6.19 11.98
N ALA A 72 0.99 6.51 11.08
CA ALA A 72 2.28 7.07 11.44
C ALA A 72 2.15 8.48 12.09
N ALA A 73 1.21 9.31 11.64
CA ALA A 73 0.96 10.63 12.23
C ALA A 73 0.40 10.58 13.66
N ARG A 74 -0.02 9.42 14.15
CA ARG A 74 -0.39 9.21 15.56
C ARG A 74 0.81 9.27 16.52
N THR A 75 2.00 9.02 16.01
CA THR A 75 3.22 9.31 16.75
C THR A 75 3.38 10.83 16.86
N GLN A 76 3.20 11.37 18.07
CA GLN A 76 3.29 12.82 18.34
C GLN A 76 4.71 13.38 18.16
N ASP A 77 5.70 12.52 18.04
CA ASP A 77 7.09 12.88 17.86
C ASP A 77 7.54 12.60 16.44
N ARG A 78 7.94 13.68 15.74
CA ARG A 78 8.46 13.61 14.37
C ARG A 78 9.69 12.72 14.21
N LEU A 79 10.48 12.55 15.27
CA LEU A 79 11.66 11.67 15.30
C LEU A 79 11.28 10.20 15.10
N TYR A 80 10.16 9.77 15.67
CA TYR A 80 9.68 8.39 15.60
C TYR A 80 8.72 8.13 14.43
N TYR A 81 8.37 9.15 13.66
CA TYR A 81 7.45 9.01 12.53
C TYR A 81 7.95 7.99 11.50
N PHE A 82 9.19 8.14 11.03
CA PHE A 82 9.80 7.27 10.04
C PHE A 82 10.24 5.90 10.61
N GLU A 83 10.31 5.76 11.92
CA GLU A 83 10.62 4.51 12.62
C GLU A 83 9.37 3.76 13.07
N SER A 84 8.17 4.30 12.82
CA SER A 84 6.93 3.66 13.24
C SER A 84 6.58 2.44 12.39
N ASP A 85 5.96 1.44 13.03
CA ASP A 85 5.46 0.24 12.33
C ASP A 85 4.45 0.62 11.24
N GLY A 86 3.63 1.64 11.48
CA GLY A 86 2.68 2.18 10.50
C GLY A 86 3.35 2.74 9.26
N TYR A 87 4.43 3.52 9.43
CA TYR A 87 5.21 4.02 8.30
C TYR A 87 5.82 2.88 7.48
N ALA A 88 6.47 1.92 8.13
CA ALA A 88 7.11 0.78 7.47
C ALA A 88 6.08 -0.07 6.70
N GLU A 89 4.92 -0.36 7.31
CA GLU A 89 3.84 -1.11 6.66
C GLU A 89 3.25 -0.32 5.48
N GLY A 90 3.04 0.98 5.62
CA GLY A 90 2.56 1.85 4.54
C GLY A 90 3.50 1.89 3.35
N MET A 91 4.80 2.08 3.60
CA MET A 91 5.83 2.07 2.56
C MET A 91 5.91 0.73 1.83
N LYS A 92 5.72 -0.39 2.53
CA LYS A 92 5.64 -1.72 1.93
C LYS A 92 4.49 -1.83 0.92
N TRP A 93 3.28 -1.39 1.29
CA TRP A 93 2.12 -1.42 0.41
C TRP A 93 2.28 -0.49 -0.80
N LEU A 94 2.84 0.71 -0.59
CA LEU A 94 3.13 1.64 -1.70
C LEU A 94 4.14 1.05 -2.68
N ARG A 95 5.19 0.34 -2.22
CA ARG A 95 6.14 -0.33 -3.11
C ARG A 95 5.46 -1.41 -3.94
N LEU A 96 4.60 -2.24 -3.34
CA LEU A 96 3.85 -3.28 -4.07
C LEU A 96 2.93 -2.69 -5.15
N ALA A 97 2.32 -1.52 -4.91
CA ALA A 97 1.52 -0.83 -5.90
C ALA A 97 2.39 -0.22 -7.01
N ALA A 98 3.50 0.41 -6.66
CA ALA A 98 4.44 1.01 -7.60
C ALA A 98 5.08 -0.02 -8.56
N GLU A 99 5.33 -1.24 -8.08
CA GLU A 99 5.78 -2.38 -8.90
C GLU A 99 4.74 -2.80 -9.96
N GLN A 100 3.48 -2.39 -9.81
CA GLN A 100 2.39 -2.60 -10.75
C GLN A 100 2.09 -1.34 -11.59
N ASP A 101 3.05 -0.43 -11.72
CA ASP A 101 2.94 0.83 -12.47
C ASP A 101 1.81 1.75 -11.95
N ASP A 102 1.58 1.78 -10.64
CA ASP A 102 0.68 2.74 -10.02
C ASP A 102 1.40 4.08 -9.83
N GLU A 103 1.04 5.07 -10.65
CA GLU A 103 1.70 6.38 -10.68
C GLU A 103 1.58 7.11 -9.34
N GLN A 104 0.43 7.03 -8.68
CA GLN A 104 0.20 7.68 -7.39
C GLN A 104 1.10 7.07 -6.30
N ALA A 105 1.26 5.74 -6.29
CA ALA A 105 2.17 5.09 -5.37
C ALA A 105 3.63 5.48 -5.62
N GLN A 106 4.05 5.59 -6.88
CA GLN A 106 5.40 6.04 -7.26
C GLN A 106 5.68 7.47 -6.79
N GLU A 107 4.74 8.38 -6.97
CA GLU A 107 4.83 9.77 -6.50
C GLU A 107 4.95 9.84 -4.98
N LEU A 108 4.10 9.10 -4.27
CA LEU A 108 4.11 9.04 -2.80
C LEU A 108 5.43 8.47 -2.25
N LEU A 109 5.94 7.39 -2.85
CA LEU A 109 7.24 6.83 -2.47
C LEU A 109 8.35 7.86 -2.61
N THR A 110 8.42 8.52 -3.76
CA THR A 110 9.41 9.57 -4.02
C THR A 110 9.33 10.70 -3.00
N TYR A 111 8.12 11.12 -2.67
CA TYR A 111 7.90 12.16 -1.66
C TYR A 111 8.40 11.74 -0.28
N PHE A 112 8.03 10.55 0.18
CA PHE A 112 8.38 10.09 1.52
C PHE A 112 9.87 9.76 1.64
N GLU A 113 10.47 9.10 0.67
CA GLU A 113 11.91 8.78 0.66
C GLU A 113 12.76 10.06 0.68
N ASN A 114 12.41 11.09 -0.09
CA ASN A 114 13.10 12.36 -0.07
C ASN A 114 12.98 13.10 1.29
N ASN A 115 11.85 12.97 1.97
CA ASN A 115 11.64 13.60 3.28
C ASN A 115 12.34 12.83 4.41
N GLU A 116 12.42 11.51 4.33
CA GLU A 116 13.18 10.66 5.25
C GLU A 116 14.67 11.01 5.20
N ASP A 117 15.26 11.07 4.00
CA ASP A 117 16.65 11.47 3.80
C ASP A 117 16.94 12.88 4.31
N GLY A 118 16.05 13.82 4.04
CA GLY A 118 16.17 15.20 4.50
C GLY A 118 16.09 15.34 6.02
N PHE A 119 15.30 14.49 6.66
CA PHE A 119 15.17 14.44 8.11
C PHE A 119 16.40 13.82 8.78
N SER A 120 16.87 12.68 8.27
CA SER A 120 18.07 11.98 8.75
C SER A 120 19.31 12.89 8.70
N ARG A 121 19.47 13.66 7.62
CA ARG A 121 20.58 14.64 7.49
C ARG A 121 20.47 15.75 8.53
N LYS A 122 19.29 16.32 8.73
CA LYS A 122 19.09 17.39 9.71
C LYS A 122 19.35 16.93 11.16
N SER A 123 18.96 15.72 11.51
CA SER A 123 19.20 15.16 12.83
C SER A 123 20.69 14.89 13.10
N LEU A 124 21.42 14.39 12.07
CA LEU A 124 22.85 14.20 12.15
C LEU A 124 23.61 15.53 12.26
N ASP A 125 23.22 16.55 11.50
CA ASP A 125 23.82 17.88 11.56
C ASP A 125 23.55 18.57 12.90
N ALA A 126 22.39 18.36 13.50
CA ALA A 126 22.07 18.88 14.83
C ALA A 126 22.93 18.19 15.91
N ALA A 127 23.03 16.86 15.89
CA ALA A 127 23.85 16.10 16.84
C ALA A 127 25.34 16.48 16.76
N ASN A 128 25.86 16.77 15.56
CA ASN A 128 27.24 17.19 15.36
C ASN A 128 27.53 18.65 15.79
N ARG A 129 26.49 19.48 16.00
CA ARG A 129 26.67 20.86 16.49
C ARG A 129 26.64 20.98 18.00
N GLU A 130 26.07 20.00 18.68
CA GLU A 130 25.96 19.97 20.16
C GLU A 130 27.12 19.21 20.83
N GLY A 131 27.99 18.58 20.05
CA GLY A 131 29.19 17.88 20.51
C GLY A 131 30.45 18.65 20.20
#